data_083a952ac6c200f5529794b2b4fd76b5
#
_entry.id   083a952ac6c200f5529794b2b4fd76b5
#
_cell.length_a   1.000
_cell.length_b   1.000
_cell.length_c   1.000
_cell.angle_alpha   90.00
_cell.angle_beta   90.00
_cell.angle_gamma   90.00
#
_symmetry.space_group_name_H-M   'P 1'
#
loop_
_entity.id
_entity.type
_entity.pdbx_description
1 polymer ?
#
loop_
_entity_poly.entity_id
_entity_poly.type
_entity_poly.pdbx_seq_one_letter_code
_entity_poly.pdbx_strand_id
1 'polypeptide(L)' 'MRYKFKIQEGDKEIEEKEGMSFKKTLKSLVTPNPKWSGWIAYKNKKDKYVKHSIKNGKRI' A
#
# COMPACT_ATOMS: atom_id res chain seq x y z
N MET A 1 13.80 -10.12 0.73
CA MET A 1 12.56 -10.58 1.37
C MET A 1 11.39 -9.79 0.84
N ARG A 2 10.35 -10.47 0.40
CA ARG A 2 9.19 -9.80 -0.20
C ARG A 2 8.00 -9.82 0.75
N TYR A 3 7.24 -8.75 0.71
CA TYR A 3 6.00 -8.62 1.45
C TYR A 3 4.82 -8.74 0.52
N LYS A 4 3.73 -9.29 1.02
CA LYS A 4 2.46 -9.30 0.29
C LYS A 4 1.62 -8.13 0.77
N PHE A 5 1.36 -7.20 -0.13
CA PHE A 5 0.57 -6.01 0.17
C PHE A 5 -0.86 -6.20 -0.31
N LYS A 6 -1.81 -5.87 0.55
CA LYS A 6 -3.21 -5.74 0.17
C LYS A 6 -3.51 -4.26 0.02
N ILE A 7 -4.02 -3.89 -1.13
CA ILE A 7 -4.18 -2.50 -1.53
C ILE A 7 -5.61 -2.27 -1.98
N GLN A 8 -6.24 -1.23 -1.46
CA GLN A 8 -7.56 -0.82 -1.92
C GLN A 8 -7.55 0.68 -2.21
N GLU A 9 -7.91 1.05 -3.43
CA GLU A 9 -8.05 2.46 -3.82
C GLU A 9 -9.52 2.85 -3.68
N GLY A 10 -9.84 3.68 -2.66
CA GLY A 10 -11.22 4.09 -2.42
C GLY A 10 -12.15 2.90 -2.21
N ASP A 11 -13.19 2.81 -3.02
CA ASP A 11 -14.18 1.73 -2.95
C ASP A 11 -13.95 0.61 -3.97
N LYS A 12 -12.80 0.63 -4.64
CA LYS A 12 -12.48 -0.40 -5.63
C LYS A 12 -12.12 -1.72 -4.97
N GLU A 13 -12.03 -2.77 -5.77
CA GLU A 13 -11.67 -4.08 -5.27
C GLU A 13 -10.26 -4.10 -4.68
N ILE A 14 -10.08 -4.94 -3.66
CA ILE A 14 -8.77 -5.12 -3.03
C ILE A 14 -7.85 -5.87 -3.98
N GLU A 15 -6.67 -5.33 -4.21
CA GLU A 15 -5.64 -5.94 -5.01
C GLU A 15 -4.51 -6.45 -4.13
N GLU A 16 -3.86 -7.51 -4.56
CA GLU A 16 -2.66 -8.01 -3.91
C GLU A 16 -1.45 -7.75 -4.78
N LYS A 17 -0.38 -7.25 -4.17
CA LYS A 17 0.90 -7.04 -4.84
C LYS A 17 2.02 -7.52 -3.94
N GLU A 18 3.10 -8.00 -4.56
CA GLU A 18 4.33 -8.30 -3.84
C GLU A 18 5.32 -7.16 -4.05
N GLY A 19 6.07 -6.85 -3.01
CA GLY A 19 7.07 -5.80 -3.08
C GLY A 19 8.15 -5.97 -2.02
N MET A 20 9.26 -5.28 -2.21
CA MET A 20 10.41 -5.34 -1.32
C MET A 20 10.24 -4.42 -0.12
N SER A 21 9.46 -3.36 -0.24
CA SER A 21 9.22 -2.44 0.86
C SER A 21 7.91 -1.68 0.65
N PHE A 22 7.36 -1.18 1.76
CA PHE A 22 6.18 -0.33 1.74
C PHE A 22 6.41 0.94 0.93
N LYS A 23 7.55 1.60 1.13
CA LYS A 23 7.87 2.84 0.42
C LYS A 23 7.90 2.66 -1.08
N LYS A 24 8.53 1.59 -1.57
CA LYS A 24 8.58 1.31 -3.00
C LYS A 24 7.21 0.99 -3.57
N THR A 25 6.40 0.25 -2.83
CA THR A 25 5.04 -0.08 -3.25
C THR A 25 4.18 1.17 -3.30
N LEU A 26 4.22 2.01 -2.28
CA LEU A 26 3.50 3.27 -2.28
C LEU A 26 3.93 4.16 -3.45
N LYS A 27 5.24 4.29 -3.66
CA LYS A 27 5.77 5.09 -4.76
C LYS A 27 5.26 4.60 -6.12
N SER A 28 5.19 3.29 -6.32
CA SER A 28 4.68 2.74 -7.58
C SER A 28 3.21 3.06 -7.81
N LEU A 29 2.44 3.24 -6.75
CA LEU A 29 1.03 3.61 -6.85
C LEU A 29 0.84 5.10 -7.11
N VAL A 30 1.65 5.95 -6.47
CA VAL A 30 1.48 7.40 -6.57
C VAL A 30 2.20 8.02 -7.75
N THR A 31 3.14 7.32 -8.37
CA THR A 31 3.84 7.84 -9.56
C THR A 31 2.88 8.07 -10.72
N PRO A 32 2.03 7.09 -11.09
CA PRO A 32 1.04 7.33 -12.13
C PRO A 32 -0.17 8.14 -11.66
N ASN A 33 -0.41 8.18 -10.35
CA ASN A 33 -1.56 8.88 -9.78
C ASN A 33 -1.15 9.58 -8.49
N PRO A 34 -0.62 10.82 -8.56
CA PRO A 34 -0.14 11.54 -7.37
C PRO A 34 -1.22 11.79 -6.30
N LYS A 35 -2.48 11.70 -6.66
CA LYS A 35 -3.60 11.88 -5.72
C LYS A 35 -4.20 10.56 -5.26
N TRP A 36 -3.45 9.48 -5.39
CA TRP A 36 -3.93 8.16 -5.00
C TRP A 36 -4.37 8.17 -3.53
N SER A 37 -5.55 7.65 -3.28
CA SER A 37 -6.13 7.57 -1.94
C SER A 37 -6.69 6.19 -1.71
N GLY A 38 -6.46 5.66 -0.50
CA GLY A 38 -6.91 4.33 -0.15
C GLY A 38 -6.13 3.83 1.05
N TRP A 39 -5.92 2.54 1.13
CA TRP A 39 -5.10 1.95 2.19
C TRP A 39 -4.22 0.83 1.65
N ILE A 40 -3.12 0.61 2.35
CA ILE A 40 -2.18 -0.48 2.07
C ILE A 40 -1.96 -1.23 3.37
N ALA A 41 -2.17 -2.53 3.36
CA ALA A 41 -1.95 -3.38 4.52
C ALA A 41 -0.97 -4.49 4.17
N TYR A 42 -0.15 -4.86 5.12
CA TYR A 42 0.79 -5.97 4.92
C TYR A 42 1.21 -6.56 6.26
N LYS A 43 1.78 -7.74 6.19
CA LYS A 43 2.30 -8.42 7.38
C LYS A 43 3.80 -8.13 7.47
N ASN A 44 4.22 -7.48 8.56
CA ASN A 44 5.61 -7.08 8.74
C ASN A 44 6.49 -8.26 9.20
N LYS A 45 7.78 -7.99 9.41
CA LYS A 45 8.74 -9.01 9.86
C LYS A 45 8.39 -9.64 11.19
N LYS A 46 7.63 -8.94 12.02
CA LYS A 46 7.19 -9.43 13.33
C LYS A 46 5.90 -10.22 13.26
N ASP A 47 5.47 -10.57 12.05
CA ASP A 47 4.26 -11.36 11.81
C ASP A 47 2.98 -10.64 12.24
N LYS A 48 3.01 -9.31 12.23
CA LYS A 48 1.86 -8.47 12.56
C LYS A 48 1.36 -7.72 11.34
N TYR A 49 0.05 -7.69 11.18
CA TYR A 49 -0.57 -6.87 10.14
C TYR A 49 -0.51 -5.40 10.52
N VAL A 50 -0.06 -4.60 9.57
CA VAL A 50 -0.07 -3.15 9.70
C VAL A 50 -0.85 -2.59 8.51
N LYS A 51 -1.65 -1.56 8.77
CA LYS A 51 -2.47 -0.91 7.76
C LYS A 51 -2.14 0.57 7.74
N HIS A 52 -1.84 1.09 6.57
CA HIS A 52 -1.53 2.50 6.38
C HIS A 52 -2.58 3.14 5.50
N SER A 53 -3.17 4.22 5.98
CA SER A 53 -4.11 5.00 5.19
C SER A 53 -3.36 6.04 4.37
N ILE A 54 -3.75 6.19 3.11
CA ILE A 54 -3.12 7.10 2.17
C ILE A 54 -4.16 8.10 1.70
N LYS A 55 -3.80 9.36 1.68
CA LYS A 55 -4.68 10.43 1.17
C LYS A 55 -3.86 11.37 0.30
N ASN A 56 -4.32 11.55 -0.94
CA ASN A 56 -3.64 12.39 -1.94
C ASN A 56 -2.16 12.02 -2.11
N GLY A 57 -1.88 10.72 -2.12
CA GLY A 57 -0.53 10.21 -2.32
C GLY A 57 0.37 10.25 -1.10
N LYS A 58 -0.15 10.68 0.05
CA LYS A 58 0.63 10.79 1.27
C LYS A 58 0.05 9.92 2.38
N ARG A 59 0.93 9.31 3.15
CA ARG A 59 0.53 8.53 4.32
C ARG A 59 -0.01 9.46 5.41
N ILE A 60 -1.15 9.07 5.92
CA ILE A 60 -1.78 9.80 7.03
C ILE A 60 -1.29 9.25 8.36
#